data_71f09675bdcac7ab9c1adf3376727adc
#
_entry.id   71f09675bdcac7ab9c1adf3376727adc
#
_cell.length_a   1.000
_cell.length_b   1.000
_cell.length_c   1.000
_cell.angle_alpha   90.00
_cell.angle_beta   90.00
_cell.angle_gamma   90.00
#
_symmetry.space_group_name_H-M   'P 1'
#
loop_
_entity.id
_entity.type
_entity.pdbx_description
1 polymer ?
#
loop_
_entity_poly.entity_id
_entity_poly.type
_entity_poly.pdbx_seq_one_letter_code
_entity_poly.pdbx_strand_id
1 'polypeptide(L)'
;MKEFIRMLGELKYMIPVLRYQWPQADENASLSHSFQESTNKFGERPFVYFEEETWTYSEANKAANSFARYLSSNGVKHGDKVVLFMENRPYYAISLLALNKIGAIGVLINTSLTGDPLIHCINSSNSVKCIVGAERAQPLQEVLEDINISNKDDFLWVEDTNEYALPEWAINLKANLDFDDNENLDQTNKVTAKDVACYIFTSGTTGVPKAAILPNAKLVAAATNITMAGYRINHEDCMYNCLPLYHSTGLMLGLCAAINVGAASFIKRKFSASSFWQEANEFNTTAFVYIGELCRYLINKDPSEAELNNPIVSMVGNGLRPDVWDTFKERFDIDRIIEIYGASEGNALFMNLFNKNKTIGMTSAEVALLEYDVAEDEILKNDEGFCKKITNHDPGLLIVEIGPNAVFNGYTDKEASEKKILRDVFKVGDAWFNTGDLIKTVDVGFAFGKEHYQFVDRVGDTFRWRSENVSTNEVGEILNGYKDVNMANVYGVKVPGCEGRAGMAAFSLEDFEGFNWLEFSEYVENNLPKYARPIFIRIIQEMDTTGTFKLKKNELRDDAFNISKVEDKVFCLKPSSNIYELLDGNWLDKINSEEAGY
;
A
#
# COMPACT_ATOMS: atom_id res chain seq x y z
N MET A 1 -25.14 12.77 -23.31
CA MET A 1 -24.29 13.46 -24.28
C MET A 1 -22.94 13.89 -23.67
N LYS A 2 -22.91 14.69 -22.59
CA LYS A 2 -21.65 15.14 -21.96
C LYS A 2 -20.76 13.99 -21.49
N GLU A 3 -21.34 13.00 -20.80
CA GLU A 3 -20.61 11.81 -20.32
C GLU A 3 -20.01 10.98 -21.46
N PHE A 4 -20.77 10.78 -22.54
CA PHE A 4 -20.26 10.07 -23.74
C PHE A 4 -19.06 10.79 -24.38
N ILE A 5 -19.11 12.13 -24.47
CA ILE A 5 -18.00 12.92 -25.01
C ILE A 5 -16.78 12.82 -24.09
N ARG A 6 -16.98 12.92 -22.76
CA ARG A 6 -15.91 12.71 -21.77
C ARG A 6 -15.25 11.35 -21.96
N MET A 7 -16.05 10.29 -22.07
CA MET A 7 -15.58 8.93 -22.23
C MET A 7 -14.82 8.71 -23.55
N LEU A 8 -15.21 9.38 -24.65
CA LEU A 8 -14.45 9.36 -25.91
C LEU A 8 -13.06 10.00 -25.73
N GLY A 9 -12.96 11.04 -24.90
CA GLY A 9 -11.68 11.66 -24.52
C GLY A 9 -10.75 10.69 -23.76
N GLU A 10 -11.33 9.83 -22.90
CA GLU A 10 -10.56 8.80 -22.16
C GLU A 10 -9.99 7.72 -23.10
N LEU A 11 -10.72 7.33 -24.17
CA LEU A 11 -10.26 6.31 -25.12
C LEU A 11 -8.92 6.65 -25.78
N LYS A 12 -8.63 7.94 -26.01
CA LYS A 12 -7.35 8.39 -26.57
C LYS A 12 -6.16 7.87 -25.76
N TYR A 13 -6.29 7.82 -24.44
CA TYR A 13 -5.24 7.40 -23.51
C TYR A 13 -5.29 5.89 -23.23
N MET A 14 -6.44 5.27 -23.43
CA MET A 14 -6.57 3.82 -23.27
C MET A 14 -6.04 3.03 -24.46
N ILE A 15 -6.16 3.53 -25.69
CA ILE A 15 -5.69 2.82 -26.89
C ILE A 15 -4.21 2.43 -26.80
N PRO A 16 -3.29 3.30 -26.36
CA PRO A 16 -1.89 2.91 -26.13
C PRO A 16 -1.74 1.80 -25.09
N VAL A 17 -2.48 1.87 -23.96
CA VAL A 17 -2.44 0.82 -22.91
C VAL A 17 -2.93 -0.52 -23.43
N LEU A 18 -4.04 -0.52 -24.20
CA LEU A 18 -4.58 -1.75 -24.80
C LEU A 18 -3.65 -2.37 -25.87
N ARG A 19 -2.78 -1.56 -26.46
CA ARG A 19 -1.76 -1.99 -27.44
C ARG A 19 -0.43 -2.30 -26.80
N TYR A 20 -0.25 -1.93 -25.53
CA TYR A 20 0.99 -2.18 -24.81
C TYR A 20 1.23 -3.69 -24.68
N GLN A 21 2.39 -4.11 -25.12
CA GLN A 21 2.84 -5.49 -24.94
C GLN A 21 3.85 -5.52 -23.78
N TRP A 22 3.62 -6.44 -22.88
CA TRP A 22 4.58 -6.67 -21.79
C TRP A 22 5.93 -7.07 -22.37
N PRO A 23 7.04 -6.59 -21.77
CA PRO A 23 8.37 -6.99 -22.21
C PRO A 23 8.52 -8.50 -22.22
N GLN A 24 9.13 -9.03 -23.26
CA GLN A 24 9.46 -10.46 -23.34
C GLN A 24 10.52 -10.82 -22.31
N ALA A 25 10.52 -12.07 -21.84
CA ALA A 25 11.37 -12.52 -20.72
C ALA A 25 12.86 -12.13 -20.89
N ASP A 26 13.40 -12.30 -22.09
CA ASP A 26 14.82 -12.04 -22.40
C ASP A 26 15.06 -10.64 -23.00
N GLU A 27 14.04 -9.78 -23.02
CA GLU A 27 14.18 -8.41 -23.48
C GLU A 27 14.94 -7.57 -22.45
N ASN A 28 15.81 -6.66 -22.91
CA ASN A 28 16.47 -5.68 -22.04
C ASN A 28 15.50 -4.60 -21.60
N ALA A 29 14.63 -4.95 -20.67
CA ALA A 29 13.61 -4.08 -20.09
C ALA A 29 13.69 -4.16 -18.56
N SER A 30 14.58 -3.36 -18.00
CA SER A 30 14.81 -3.26 -16.55
C SER A 30 14.59 -1.84 -16.04
N LEU A 31 14.45 -1.68 -14.72
CA LEU A 31 14.35 -0.37 -14.09
C LEU A 31 15.58 0.49 -14.40
N SER A 32 16.79 -0.11 -14.32
CA SER A 32 18.04 0.59 -14.61
C SER A 32 18.17 0.97 -16.09
N HIS A 33 17.65 0.15 -17.01
CA HIS A 33 17.61 0.50 -18.43
C HIS A 33 16.67 1.68 -18.69
N SER A 34 15.47 1.66 -18.15
CA SER A 34 14.52 2.79 -18.23
C SER A 34 15.13 4.07 -17.65
N PHE A 35 15.84 3.98 -16.52
CA PHE A 35 16.54 5.11 -15.92
C PHE A 35 17.65 5.65 -16.81
N GLN A 36 18.46 4.78 -17.41
CA GLN A 36 19.52 5.16 -18.34
C GLN A 36 18.96 5.83 -19.61
N GLU A 37 17.85 5.33 -20.15
CA GLU A 37 17.17 5.97 -21.27
C GLU A 37 16.67 7.38 -20.93
N SER A 38 16.07 7.56 -19.74
CA SER A 38 15.64 8.87 -19.26
C SER A 38 16.82 9.79 -19.01
N THR A 39 17.93 9.27 -18.47
CA THR A 39 19.18 10.04 -18.30
C THR A 39 19.73 10.52 -19.65
N ASN A 40 19.74 9.65 -20.67
CA ASN A 40 20.23 10.02 -22.00
C ASN A 40 19.39 11.13 -22.67
N LYS A 41 18.10 11.18 -22.39
CA LYS A 41 17.16 12.17 -22.96
C LYS A 41 17.08 13.46 -22.13
N PHE A 42 17.19 13.34 -20.81
CA PHE A 42 16.83 14.38 -19.84
C PHE A 42 17.88 14.57 -18.73
N GLY A 43 19.15 14.25 -18.98
CA GLY A 43 20.21 14.18 -17.99
C GLY A 43 20.36 15.38 -17.06
N GLU A 44 20.20 16.59 -17.60
CA GLU A 44 20.33 17.84 -16.84
C GLU A 44 19.05 18.25 -16.09
N ARG A 45 17.95 17.49 -16.27
CA ARG A 45 16.72 17.77 -15.54
C ARG A 45 16.77 17.17 -14.13
N PRO A 46 16.03 17.78 -13.17
CA PRO A 46 15.89 17.21 -11.86
C PRO A 46 15.29 15.79 -11.91
N PHE A 47 15.90 14.86 -11.21
CA PHE A 47 15.40 13.51 -10.96
C PHE A 47 14.70 13.46 -9.61
N VAL A 48 15.39 13.95 -8.54
CA VAL A 48 14.87 13.94 -7.18
C VAL A 48 15.06 15.31 -6.54
N TYR A 49 13.99 15.81 -5.94
CA TYR A 49 14.02 16.84 -4.91
C TYR A 49 13.83 16.17 -3.56
N PHE A 50 14.67 16.48 -2.60
CA PHE A 50 14.61 15.94 -1.25
C PHE A 50 15.20 16.93 -0.25
N GLU A 51 14.38 17.40 0.69
CA GLU A 51 14.79 18.44 1.64
C GLU A 51 15.40 19.66 0.86
N GLU A 52 16.65 20.01 1.10
CA GLU A 52 17.35 21.07 0.38
C GLU A 52 18.18 20.56 -0.82
N GLU A 53 18.19 19.23 -1.05
CA GLU A 53 18.97 18.61 -2.12
C GLU A 53 18.17 18.51 -3.42
N THR A 54 18.85 18.78 -4.53
CA THR A 54 18.36 18.50 -5.88
C THR A 54 19.37 17.60 -6.58
N TRP A 55 18.89 16.47 -7.09
CA TRP A 55 19.69 15.54 -7.89
C TRP A 55 19.18 15.52 -9.32
N THR A 56 20.06 15.78 -10.29
CA THR A 56 19.75 15.58 -11.70
C THR A 56 19.80 14.10 -12.08
N TYR A 57 19.20 13.74 -13.22
CA TYR A 57 19.30 12.39 -13.77
C TYR A 57 20.75 11.99 -14.01
N SER A 58 21.59 12.90 -14.54
CA SER A 58 23.03 12.65 -14.77
C SER A 58 23.78 12.41 -13.47
N GLU A 59 23.59 13.21 -12.45
CA GLU A 59 24.27 13.03 -11.15
C GLU A 59 23.86 11.72 -10.49
N ALA A 60 22.58 11.40 -10.46
CA ALA A 60 22.07 10.15 -9.89
C ALA A 60 22.57 8.93 -10.69
N ASN A 61 22.65 9.02 -12.02
CA ASN A 61 23.19 7.95 -12.85
C ASN A 61 24.68 7.71 -12.58
N LYS A 62 25.49 8.77 -12.48
CA LYS A 62 26.90 8.66 -12.12
C LYS A 62 27.10 8.02 -10.76
N ALA A 63 26.36 8.47 -9.75
CA ALA A 63 26.41 7.88 -8.42
C ALA A 63 25.99 6.38 -8.43
N ALA A 64 24.91 6.03 -9.15
CA ALA A 64 24.47 4.65 -9.28
C ALA A 64 25.50 3.79 -10.03
N ASN A 65 26.21 4.32 -11.03
CA ASN A 65 27.27 3.62 -11.75
C ASN A 65 28.47 3.34 -10.84
N SER A 66 28.97 4.34 -10.11
CA SER A 66 30.06 4.17 -9.14
C SER A 66 29.70 3.14 -8.08
N PHE A 67 28.47 3.20 -7.57
CA PHE A 67 28.00 2.23 -6.58
C PHE A 67 27.86 0.83 -7.16
N ALA A 68 27.33 0.66 -8.36
CA ALA A 68 27.22 -0.62 -9.05
C ALA A 68 28.61 -1.28 -9.25
N ARG A 69 29.64 -0.49 -9.65
CA ARG A 69 31.02 -0.97 -9.74
C ARG A 69 31.58 -1.40 -8.40
N TYR A 70 31.38 -0.57 -7.38
CA TYR A 70 31.79 -0.91 -6.03
C TYR A 70 31.20 -2.26 -5.58
N LEU A 71 29.89 -2.47 -5.75
CA LEU A 71 29.23 -3.73 -5.41
C LEU A 71 29.83 -4.91 -6.18
N SER A 72 30.02 -4.77 -7.50
CA SER A 72 30.61 -5.81 -8.33
C SER A 72 32.05 -6.14 -7.92
N SER A 73 32.88 -5.13 -7.64
CA SER A 73 34.27 -5.30 -7.20
C SER A 73 34.35 -5.94 -5.81
N ASN A 74 33.31 -5.79 -4.98
CA ASN A 74 33.19 -6.38 -3.65
C ASN A 74 32.34 -7.66 -3.65
N GLY A 75 32.26 -8.36 -4.78
CA GLY A 75 31.79 -9.73 -4.90
C GLY A 75 30.29 -9.90 -5.11
N VAL A 76 29.50 -8.83 -5.24
CA VAL A 76 28.07 -8.94 -5.57
C VAL A 76 27.89 -9.32 -7.03
N LYS A 77 27.12 -10.36 -7.29
CA LYS A 77 26.89 -10.95 -8.60
C LYS A 77 25.43 -10.81 -9.01
N HIS A 78 25.18 -11.03 -10.30
CA HIS A 78 23.82 -11.15 -10.82
C HIS A 78 23.02 -12.22 -10.04
N GLY A 79 21.82 -11.85 -9.60
CA GLY A 79 20.92 -12.70 -8.81
C GLY A 79 21.21 -12.73 -7.30
N ASP A 80 22.30 -12.13 -6.83
CA ASP A 80 22.55 -11.97 -5.40
C ASP A 80 21.54 -11.01 -4.78
N LYS A 81 21.19 -11.26 -3.54
CA LYS A 81 20.24 -10.45 -2.77
C LYS A 81 21.01 -9.52 -1.85
N VAL A 82 20.61 -8.27 -1.82
CA VAL A 82 21.21 -7.25 -0.96
C VAL A 82 20.10 -6.51 -0.22
N VAL A 83 20.17 -6.52 1.11
CA VAL A 83 19.24 -5.78 1.96
C VAL A 83 19.38 -4.29 1.70
N LEU A 84 18.25 -3.59 1.59
CA LEU A 84 18.14 -2.14 1.59
C LEU A 84 17.24 -1.71 2.76
N PHE A 85 17.86 -1.23 3.83
CA PHE A 85 17.20 -0.82 5.07
C PHE A 85 17.48 0.65 5.36
N MET A 86 16.68 1.52 4.75
CA MET A 86 16.87 2.97 4.71
C MET A 86 15.55 3.68 4.54
N GLU A 87 15.38 4.86 5.14
CA GLU A 87 14.23 5.74 4.89
C GLU A 87 14.30 6.37 3.49
N ASN A 88 13.17 6.94 3.04
CA ASN A 88 13.09 7.65 1.76
C ASN A 88 14.12 8.76 1.68
N ARG A 89 14.97 8.72 0.67
CA ARG A 89 15.95 9.75 0.29
C ARG A 89 16.62 9.43 -1.05
N PRO A 90 17.41 10.33 -1.65
CA PRO A 90 18.05 10.09 -2.96
C PRO A 90 18.87 8.80 -3.00
N TYR A 91 19.65 8.52 -1.96
CA TYR A 91 20.48 7.31 -1.88
C TYR A 91 19.68 6.00 -1.81
N TYR A 92 18.39 6.04 -1.42
CA TYR A 92 17.52 4.86 -1.58
C TYR A 92 17.33 4.51 -3.06
N ALA A 93 16.95 5.49 -3.86
CA ALA A 93 16.77 5.31 -5.31
C ALA A 93 18.09 4.93 -6.01
N ILE A 94 19.18 5.63 -5.68
CA ILE A 94 20.52 5.36 -6.21
C ILE A 94 20.97 3.94 -5.87
N SER A 95 20.75 3.46 -4.64
CA SER A 95 21.09 2.09 -4.21
C SER A 95 20.33 1.04 -5.00
N LEU A 96 19.01 1.22 -5.14
CA LEU A 96 18.17 0.31 -5.91
C LEU A 96 18.57 0.26 -7.39
N LEU A 97 18.88 1.42 -7.98
CA LEU A 97 19.37 1.53 -9.35
C LEU A 97 20.73 0.86 -9.51
N ALA A 98 21.65 1.04 -8.56
CA ALA A 98 22.97 0.40 -8.58
C ALA A 98 22.87 -1.13 -8.54
N LEU A 99 22.03 -1.68 -7.67
CA LEU A 99 21.73 -3.11 -7.60
C LEU A 99 21.13 -3.60 -8.93
N ASN A 100 20.14 -2.90 -9.44
CA ASN A 100 19.48 -3.30 -10.69
C ASN A 100 20.42 -3.23 -11.91
N LYS A 101 21.37 -2.28 -11.96
CA LYS A 101 22.37 -2.18 -13.04
C LYS A 101 23.27 -3.43 -13.18
N ILE A 102 23.49 -4.16 -12.10
CA ILE A 102 24.31 -5.39 -12.09
C ILE A 102 23.45 -6.66 -12.01
N GLY A 103 22.10 -6.52 -12.06
CA GLY A 103 21.17 -7.63 -11.94
C GLY A 103 21.09 -8.24 -10.54
N ALA A 104 21.55 -7.52 -9.51
CA ALA A 104 21.34 -7.91 -8.12
C ALA A 104 19.94 -7.53 -7.65
N ILE A 105 19.43 -8.27 -6.67
CA ILE A 105 18.05 -8.15 -6.17
C ILE A 105 18.04 -7.28 -4.93
N GLY A 106 17.32 -6.16 -4.97
CA GLY A 106 17.09 -5.33 -3.79
C GLY A 106 16.08 -5.97 -2.83
N VAL A 107 16.50 -6.25 -1.60
CA VAL A 107 15.62 -6.76 -0.53
C VAL A 107 15.14 -5.57 0.29
N LEU A 108 13.94 -5.08 -0.03
CA LEU A 108 13.42 -3.82 0.50
C LEU A 108 12.77 -4.05 1.86
N ILE A 109 13.43 -3.60 2.92
CA ILE A 109 12.98 -3.81 4.30
C ILE A 109 12.14 -2.63 4.78
N ASN A 110 11.00 -2.92 5.40
CA ASN A 110 10.19 -1.94 6.09
C ASN A 110 10.99 -1.31 7.23
N THR A 111 11.17 -0.01 7.18
CA THR A 111 11.99 0.75 8.14
C THR A 111 11.44 0.81 9.57
N SER A 112 10.20 0.40 9.79
CA SER A 112 9.62 0.28 11.13
C SER A 112 9.91 -1.05 11.83
N LEU A 113 10.54 -2.02 11.14
CA LEU A 113 10.85 -3.33 11.73
C LEU A 113 12.04 -3.25 12.69
N THR A 114 11.92 -3.99 13.78
CA THR A 114 12.94 -4.20 14.82
C THR A 114 12.87 -5.64 15.31
N GLY A 115 13.87 -6.13 16.04
CA GLY A 115 13.86 -7.47 16.65
C GLY A 115 13.55 -8.62 15.70
N ASP A 116 12.77 -9.61 16.15
CA ASP A 116 12.47 -10.84 15.43
C ASP A 116 11.91 -10.64 14.00
N PRO A 117 10.98 -9.71 13.72
CA PRO A 117 10.52 -9.44 12.37
C PRO A 117 11.62 -8.95 11.43
N LEU A 118 12.56 -8.13 11.93
CA LEU A 118 13.71 -7.66 11.15
C LEU A 118 14.67 -8.82 10.87
N ILE A 119 15.02 -9.62 11.89
CA ILE A 119 15.83 -10.84 11.78
C ILE A 119 15.23 -11.77 10.73
N HIS A 120 13.93 -12.04 10.82
CA HIS A 120 13.24 -12.90 9.86
C HIS A 120 13.36 -12.40 8.42
N CYS A 121 13.10 -11.11 8.16
CA CYS A 121 13.16 -10.54 6.81
C CYS A 121 14.58 -10.65 6.22
N ILE A 122 15.61 -10.35 7.01
CA ILE A 122 17.00 -10.44 6.57
C ILE A 122 17.38 -11.89 6.29
N ASN A 123 17.15 -12.81 7.24
CA ASN A 123 17.58 -14.19 7.15
C ASN A 123 16.86 -14.97 6.06
N SER A 124 15.52 -14.78 5.94
CA SER A 124 14.73 -15.47 4.91
C SER A 124 15.08 -15.04 3.48
N SER A 125 15.67 -13.85 3.29
CA SER A 125 16.11 -13.37 1.99
C SER A 125 17.39 -14.04 1.50
N ASN A 126 18.22 -14.60 2.38
CA ASN A 126 19.58 -15.08 2.10
C ASN A 126 20.45 -14.00 1.41
N SER A 127 20.41 -12.79 1.95
CA SER A 127 21.17 -11.65 1.42
C SER A 127 22.64 -11.77 1.72
N VAL A 128 23.49 -11.34 0.76
CA VAL A 128 24.96 -11.38 0.89
C VAL A 128 25.53 -10.09 1.48
N LYS A 129 24.79 -8.98 1.38
CA LYS A 129 25.17 -7.67 1.93
C LYS A 129 23.94 -6.92 2.44
N CYS A 130 24.20 -5.88 3.25
CA CYS A 130 23.20 -4.98 3.77
C CYS A 130 23.60 -3.52 3.52
N ILE A 131 22.79 -2.78 2.79
CA ILE A 131 22.89 -1.33 2.67
C ILE A 131 21.98 -0.74 3.74
N VAL A 132 22.55 -0.02 4.70
CA VAL A 132 21.82 0.53 5.85
C VAL A 132 21.94 2.04 5.90
N GLY A 133 20.81 2.73 6.03
CA GLY A 133 20.79 4.15 6.32
C GLY A 133 21.26 4.44 7.75
N ALA A 134 21.95 5.55 7.95
CA ALA A 134 22.46 5.96 9.25
C ALA A 134 21.37 5.95 10.35
N GLU A 135 20.16 6.38 9.99
CA GLU A 135 18.97 6.42 10.85
C GLU A 135 18.40 5.04 11.20
N ARG A 136 18.87 3.97 10.54
CA ARG A 136 18.48 2.57 10.82
C ARG A 136 19.62 1.72 11.39
N ALA A 137 20.75 2.34 11.68
CA ALA A 137 21.91 1.63 12.20
C ALA A 137 21.64 1.01 13.59
N GLN A 138 20.92 1.72 14.47
CA GLN A 138 20.64 1.21 15.84
C GLN A 138 19.73 -0.02 15.83
N PRO A 139 18.54 -0.04 15.19
CA PRO A 139 17.73 -1.26 15.10
C PRO A 139 18.45 -2.45 14.46
N LEU A 140 19.34 -2.20 13.50
CA LEU A 140 20.15 -3.26 12.90
C LEU A 140 21.22 -3.76 13.87
N GLN A 141 21.88 -2.86 14.63
CA GLN A 141 22.88 -3.23 15.63
C GLN A 141 22.33 -4.17 16.70
N GLU A 142 21.07 -3.98 17.10
CA GLU A 142 20.41 -4.79 18.12
C GLU A 142 20.20 -6.26 17.68
N VAL A 143 20.29 -6.55 16.39
CA VAL A 143 20.02 -7.87 15.81
C VAL A 143 21.23 -8.47 15.09
N LEU A 144 22.41 -7.85 15.12
CA LEU A 144 23.58 -8.28 14.36
C LEU A 144 24.03 -9.72 14.64
N GLU A 145 23.89 -10.18 15.88
CA GLU A 145 24.29 -11.53 16.30
C GLU A 145 23.32 -12.61 15.79
N ASP A 146 22.09 -12.24 15.44
CA ASP A 146 21.00 -13.14 15.05
C ASP A 146 20.78 -13.22 13.54
N ILE A 147 21.49 -12.38 12.75
CA ILE A 147 21.36 -12.35 11.29
C ILE A 147 22.49 -13.08 10.58
N ASN A 148 22.20 -13.56 9.38
CA ASN A 148 23.14 -14.38 8.59
C ASN A 148 24.26 -13.58 7.89
N ILE A 149 24.27 -12.25 8.00
CA ILE A 149 25.33 -11.36 7.49
C ILE A 149 26.25 -11.02 8.66
N SER A 150 27.53 -11.36 8.58
CA SER A 150 28.43 -11.26 9.74
C SER A 150 29.73 -10.48 9.52
N ASN A 151 30.14 -10.29 8.25
CA ASN A 151 31.39 -9.57 7.99
C ASN A 151 31.15 -8.07 7.95
N LYS A 152 32.03 -7.30 8.56
CA LYS A 152 31.98 -5.83 8.55
C LYS A 152 31.87 -5.25 7.14
N ASP A 153 32.60 -5.80 6.17
CA ASP A 153 32.62 -5.35 4.77
C ASP A 153 31.32 -5.66 4.01
N ASP A 154 30.39 -6.38 4.63
CA ASP A 154 29.09 -6.68 4.06
C ASP A 154 28.00 -5.73 4.54
N PHE A 155 28.31 -4.82 5.50
CA PHE A 155 27.41 -3.76 5.95
C PHE A 155 27.86 -2.42 5.36
N LEU A 156 27.08 -1.91 4.43
CA LEU A 156 27.32 -0.66 3.72
C LEU A 156 26.48 0.46 4.35
N TRP A 157 27.09 1.21 5.26
CA TRP A 157 26.44 2.31 5.93
C TRP A 157 26.40 3.55 5.03
N VAL A 158 25.22 4.14 4.90
CA VAL A 158 24.97 5.35 4.11
C VAL A 158 24.67 6.50 5.05
N GLU A 159 25.58 7.46 5.08
CA GLU A 159 25.45 8.72 5.80
C GLU A 159 24.17 9.46 5.41
N ASP A 160 23.51 10.05 6.39
CA ASP A 160 22.30 10.86 6.17
C ASP A 160 22.57 12.32 6.61
N THR A 161 22.71 12.53 7.91
CA THR A 161 23.06 13.80 8.49
C THR A 161 24.34 13.65 9.31
N ASN A 162 24.96 14.75 9.72
CA ASN A 162 26.15 14.73 10.58
C ASN A 162 25.86 14.26 12.02
N GLU A 163 24.61 13.91 12.32
CA GLU A 163 24.18 13.48 13.66
C GLU A 163 24.52 12.03 13.99
N TYR A 164 24.78 11.21 12.96
CA TYR A 164 25.04 9.78 13.11
C TYR A 164 26.51 9.44 12.91
N ALA A 165 27.11 8.80 13.92
CA ALA A 165 28.48 8.27 13.81
C ALA A 165 28.49 6.95 13.01
N LEU A 166 29.54 6.74 12.22
CA LEU A 166 29.77 5.46 11.54
C LEU A 166 29.95 4.35 12.58
N PRO A 167 29.15 3.29 12.57
CA PRO A 167 29.30 2.16 13.48
C PRO A 167 30.58 1.35 13.18
N GLU A 168 31.17 0.76 14.23
CA GLU A 168 32.37 -0.07 14.08
C GLU A 168 32.16 -1.33 13.24
N TRP A 169 30.91 -1.83 13.17
CA TRP A 169 30.51 -3.02 12.44
C TRP A 169 30.20 -2.76 10.95
N ALA A 170 30.27 -1.52 10.47
CA ALA A 170 29.94 -1.18 9.08
C ALA A 170 31.07 -0.37 8.41
N ILE A 171 31.00 -0.22 7.10
CA ILE A 171 31.86 0.66 6.32
C ILE A 171 31.04 1.82 5.74
N ASN A 172 31.65 3.01 5.67
CA ASN A 172 31.02 4.16 5.02
C ASN A 172 31.01 3.97 3.51
N LEU A 173 29.84 3.75 2.93
CA LEU A 173 29.69 3.52 1.50
C LEU A 173 30.21 4.72 0.69
N LYS A 174 29.73 5.93 0.98
CA LYS A 174 30.08 7.14 0.20
C LYS A 174 31.59 7.38 0.15
N ALA A 175 32.30 7.11 1.23
CA ALA A 175 33.76 7.27 1.32
C ALA A 175 34.53 6.23 0.47
N ASN A 176 33.87 5.17 0.05
CA ASN A 176 34.47 4.08 -0.74
C ASN A 176 34.04 4.09 -2.21
N LEU A 177 33.19 5.04 -2.63
CA LEU A 177 32.79 5.19 -4.03
C LEU A 177 33.84 6.00 -4.81
N ASP A 178 34.21 5.50 -5.98
CA ASP A 178 34.98 6.25 -6.97
C ASP A 178 34.02 7.00 -7.91
N PHE A 179 33.81 8.29 -7.65
CA PHE A 179 32.94 9.11 -8.46
C PHE A 179 33.53 9.55 -9.80
N ASP A 180 34.83 9.28 -10.04
CA ASP A 180 35.45 9.51 -11.34
C ASP A 180 35.19 8.35 -12.30
N ASP A 181 35.04 7.11 -11.78
CA ASP A 181 34.62 5.95 -12.55
C ASP A 181 33.09 5.82 -12.57
N ASN A 182 32.47 6.64 -13.41
CA ASN A 182 31.01 6.85 -13.41
C ASN A 182 30.33 6.58 -14.77
N GLU A 183 31.02 5.98 -15.73
CA GLU A 183 30.44 5.60 -17.01
C GLU A 183 29.40 4.47 -16.87
N ASN A 184 28.51 4.34 -17.85
CA ASN A 184 27.51 3.27 -17.85
C ASN A 184 28.18 1.88 -17.93
N LEU A 185 27.61 0.92 -17.19
CA LEU A 185 28.13 -0.44 -17.14
C LEU A 185 27.55 -1.28 -18.27
N ASP A 186 28.40 -2.07 -18.95
CA ASP A 186 27.96 -3.05 -19.95
C ASP A 186 27.03 -4.12 -19.35
N GLN A 187 27.16 -4.39 -18.06
CA GLN A 187 26.30 -5.31 -17.31
C GLN A 187 24.83 -4.90 -17.34
N THR A 188 24.54 -3.59 -17.33
CA THR A 188 23.16 -3.07 -17.39
C THR A 188 22.41 -3.56 -18.63
N ASN A 189 23.12 -3.71 -19.76
CA ASN A 189 22.54 -4.21 -21.00
C ASN A 189 22.22 -5.72 -20.97
N LYS A 190 22.66 -6.44 -19.93
CA LYS A 190 22.42 -7.89 -19.76
C LYS A 190 21.29 -8.17 -18.79
N VAL A 191 20.79 -7.16 -18.08
CA VAL A 191 19.64 -7.30 -17.18
C VAL A 191 18.35 -7.30 -18.00
N THR A 192 17.55 -8.33 -17.80
CA THR A 192 16.37 -8.61 -18.64
C THR A 192 15.06 -8.43 -17.86
N ALA A 193 13.97 -8.47 -18.60
CA ALA A 193 12.61 -8.34 -18.04
C ALA A 193 12.27 -9.43 -17.01
N LYS A 194 12.76 -10.66 -17.21
CA LYS A 194 12.53 -11.79 -16.28
C LYS A 194 13.35 -11.70 -14.99
N ASP A 195 14.46 -10.95 -14.98
CA ASP A 195 15.30 -10.83 -13.81
C ASP A 195 14.53 -10.15 -12.67
N VAL A 196 14.72 -10.67 -11.47
CA VAL A 196 14.05 -10.12 -10.28
C VAL A 196 14.72 -8.80 -9.90
N ALA A 197 13.95 -7.72 -9.88
CA ALA A 197 14.44 -6.41 -9.48
C ALA A 197 14.52 -6.25 -7.96
N CYS A 198 13.49 -6.70 -7.26
CA CYS A 198 13.43 -6.57 -5.81
C CYS A 198 12.48 -7.57 -5.15
N TYR A 199 12.65 -7.73 -3.84
CA TYR A 199 11.69 -8.35 -2.93
C TYR A 199 11.02 -7.27 -2.09
N ILE A 200 9.69 -7.36 -1.94
CA ILE A 200 8.91 -6.50 -1.05
C ILE A 200 8.23 -7.38 -0.01
N PHE A 201 8.48 -7.10 1.27
CA PHE A 201 7.83 -7.83 2.35
C PHE A 201 6.41 -7.31 2.59
N THR A 202 5.46 -8.24 2.60
CA THR A 202 4.06 -7.96 2.90
C THR A 202 3.67 -8.61 4.22
N SER A 203 2.86 -7.92 5.03
CA SER A 203 2.27 -8.49 6.24
C SER A 203 1.22 -9.53 5.84
N GLY A 204 1.58 -10.80 5.91
CA GLY A 204 0.61 -11.89 5.70
C GLY A 204 -0.39 -11.97 6.86
N THR A 205 -1.54 -12.62 6.62
CA THR A 205 -2.56 -12.94 7.65
C THR A 205 -2.01 -13.81 8.80
N THR A 206 -0.82 -14.39 8.64
CA THR A 206 -0.14 -15.29 9.61
C THR A 206 0.88 -14.59 10.51
N GLY A 207 0.97 -13.25 10.48
CA GLY A 207 1.80 -12.47 11.40
C GLY A 207 3.27 -12.28 10.98
N VAL A 208 3.88 -13.20 10.23
CA VAL A 208 5.29 -13.09 9.80
C VAL A 208 5.35 -12.52 8.37
N PRO A 209 6.19 -11.47 8.11
CA PRO A 209 6.29 -10.87 6.79
C PRO A 209 6.78 -11.87 5.73
N LYS A 210 6.18 -11.85 4.53
CA LYS A 210 6.53 -12.71 3.40
C LYS A 210 7.05 -11.87 2.24
N ALA A 211 8.13 -12.32 1.61
CA ALA A 211 8.75 -11.62 0.48
C ALA A 211 8.02 -11.92 -0.82
N ALA A 212 7.33 -10.94 -1.39
CA ALA A 212 6.80 -10.98 -2.74
C ALA A 212 7.91 -10.72 -3.76
N ILE A 213 7.91 -11.48 -4.86
CA ILE A 213 8.93 -11.43 -5.91
C ILE A 213 8.48 -10.46 -7.00
N LEU A 214 9.27 -9.42 -7.28
CA LEU A 214 8.98 -8.45 -8.32
C LEU A 214 10.04 -8.49 -9.44
N PRO A 215 9.71 -9.08 -10.59
CA PRO A 215 10.58 -9.03 -11.76
C PRO A 215 10.57 -7.63 -12.42
N ASN A 216 11.61 -7.31 -13.16
CA ASN A 216 11.72 -6.04 -13.90
C ASN A 216 10.52 -5.80 -14.82
N ALA A 217 10.03 -6.83 -15.52
CA ALA A 217 8.84 -6.73 -16.37
C ALA A 217 7.65 -6.11 -15.64
N LYS A 218 7.43 -6.48 -14.36
CA LYS A 218 6.31 -5.97 -13.56
C LYS A 218 6.49 -4.50 -13.22
N LEU A 219 7.72 -4.08 -12.87
CA LEU A 219 8.02 -2.67 -12.57
C LEU A 219 7.86 -1.78 -13.81
N VAL A 220 8.45 -2.19 -14.94
CA VAL A 220 8.43 -1.43 -16.20
C VAL A 220 7.00 -1.35 -16.76
N ALA A 221 6.27 -2.47 -16.78
CA ALA A 221 4.89 -2.48 -17.30
C ALA A 221 3.95 -1.64 -16.41
N ALA A 222 4.08 -1.72 -15.08
CA ALA A 222 3.27 -0.91 -14.18
C ALA A 222 3.57 0.58 -14.38
N ALA A 223 4.85 0.98 -14.40
CA ALA A 223 5.26 2.36 -14.63
C ALA A 223 4.74 2.90 -15.96
N THR A 224 4.88 2.14 -17.04
CA THR A 224 4.44 2.55 -18.38
C THR A 224 2.92 2.75 -18.43
N ASN A 225 2.13 1.78 -17.96
CA ASN A 225 0.68 1.87 -18.01
C ASN A 225 0.15 3.00 -17.13
N ILE A 226 0.75 3.19 -15.94
CA ILE A 226 0.29 4.22 -15.00
C ILE A 226 0.62 5.63 -15.50
N THR A 227 1.76 5.83 -16.17
CA THR A 227 2.11 7.13 -16.74
C THR A 227 1.27 7.48 -17.95
N MET A 228 0.97 6.48 -18.82
CA MET A 228 0.18 6.70 -20.05
C MET A 228 -1.29 7.00 -19.78
N ALA A 229 -1.94 6.23 -18.94
CA ALA A 229 -3.38 6.31 -18.72
C ALA A 229 -3.77 6.73 -17.30
N GLY A 230 -2.95 6.47 -16.31
CA GLY A 230 -3.13 6.91 -14.93
C GLY A 230 -2.90 8.40 -14.80
N TYR A 231 -1.66 8.79 -14.56
CA TYR A 231 -1.28 10.20 -14.36
C TYR A 231 -1.40 11.06 -15.61
N ARG A 232 -0.99 10.54 -16.78
CA ARG A 232 -0.81 11.30 -18.04
C ARG A 232 0.29 12.35 -17.95
N ILE A 233 1.38 11.99 -17.26
CA ILE A 233 2.55 12.85 -17.06
C ILE A 233 3.61 12.63 -18.13
N ASN A 234 4.51 13.57 -18.21
CA ASN A 234 5.69 13.57 -19.07
C ASN A 234 6.92 14.14 -18.31
N HIS A 235 8.03 14.34 -19.00
CA HIS A 235 9.29 14.81 -18.41
C HIS A 235 9.25 16.23 -17.81
N GLU A 236 8.20 17.01 -18.05
CA GLU A 236 8.03 18.36 -17.48
C GLU A 236 7.35 18.33 -16.11
N ASP A 237 6.74 17.21 -15.76
CA ASP A 237 5.98 17.03 -14.54
C ASP A 237 6.87 16.72 -13.33
N CYS A 238 6.31 16.91 -12.15
CA CYS A 238 6.92 16.53 -10.87
C CYS A 238 5.94 15.70 -10.04
N MET A 239 6.41 14.57 -9.54
CA MET A 239 5.66 13.63 -8.72
C MET A 239 5.85 13.93 -7.23
N TYR A 240 4.78 14.22 -6.48
CA TYR A 240 4.82 14.23 -5.02
C TYR A 240 4.77 12.78 -4.51
N ASN A 241 5.88 12.31 -3.92
CA ASN A 241 6.02 10.94 -3.42
C ASN A 241 6.45 10.92 -1.95
N CYS A 242 5.49 10.83 -1.05
CA CYS A 242 5.70 10.73 0.39
C CYS A 242 5.52 9.28 0.91
N LEU A 243 5.23 8.33 0.03
CA LEU A 243 5.04 6.94 0.40
C LEU A 243 6.38 6.20 0.50
N PRO A 244 6.47 5.19 1.39
CA PRO A 244 7.68 4.42 1.55
C PRO A 244 8.14 3.75 0.24
N LEU A 245 9.40 3.94 -0.13
CA LEU A 245 9.99 3.34 -1.32
C LEU A 245 10.25 1.83 -1.17
N TYR A 246 10.24 1.31 0.06
CA TYR A 246 10.27 -0.13 0.30
C TYR A 246 8.92 -0.82 0.03
N HIS A 247 7.88 -0.06 -0.32
CA HIS A 247 6.55 -0.57 -0.63
C HIS A 247 6.18 -0.33 -2.09
N SER A 248 5.40 -1.25 -2.67
CA SER A 248 5.03 -1.23 -4.11
C SER A 248 4.39 0.08 -4.55
N THR A 249 3.55 0.71 -3.76
CA THR A 249 2.87 1.96 -4.12
C THR A 249 3.87 3.10 -4.29
N GLY A 250 4.72 3.39 -3.30
CA GLY A 250 5.73 4.45 -3.38
C GLY A 250 6.79 4.16 -4.46
N LEU A 251 7.18 2.89 -4.61
CA LEU A 251 8.17 2.49 -5.60
C LEU A 251 7.59 2.49 -7.02
N MET A 252 6.57 1.68 -7.28
CA MET A 252 6.09 1.43 -8.66
C MET A 252 5.28 2.60 -9.21
N LEU A 253 4.35 3.15 -8.40
CA LEU A 253 3.46 4.21 -8.83
C LEU A 253 4.07 5.61 -8.65
N GLY A 254 5.05 5.75 -7.77
CA GLY A 254 5.79 6.98 -7.55
C GLY A 254 7.10 7.01 -8.34
N LEU A 255 8.16 6.42 -7.79
CA LEU A 255 9.52 6.54 -8.32
C LEU A 255 9.68 5.95 -9.73
N CYS A 256 9.21 4.70 -9.97
CA CYS A 256 9.32 4.07 -11.29
C CYS A 256 8.48 4.80 -12.34
N ALA A 257 7.33 5.36 -11.96
CA ALA A 257 6.50 6.17 -12.86
C ALA A 257 7.24 7.44 -13.30
N ALA A 258 7.87 8.17 -12.38
CA ALA A 258 8.68 9.34 -12.71
C ALA A 258 9.87 8.97 -13.63
N ILE A 259 10.60 7.91 -13.30
CA ILE A 259 11.72 7.39 -14.10
C ILE A 259 11.28 7.07 -15.54
N ASN A 260 10.12 6.43 -15.71
CA ASN A 260 9.64 5.99 -17.03
C ASN A 260 9.47 7.11 -18.06
N VAL A 261 9.18 8.31 -17.61
CA VAL A 261 8.94 9.48 -18.48
C VAL A 261 9.99 10.57 -18.35
N GLY A 262 10.97 10.43 -17.46
CA GLY A 262 11.99 11.46 -17.19
C GLY A 262 11.46 12.62 -16.34
N ALA A 263 10.39 12.43 -15.58
CA ALA A 263 9.82 13.43 -14.68
C ALA A 263 10.63 13.55 -13.39
N ALA A 264 10.50 14.68 -12.70
CA ALA A 264 11.06 14.83 -11.35
C ALA A 264 10.21 14.07 -10.31
N SER A 265 10.83 13.71 -9.19
CA SER A 265 10.15 13.15 -8.04
C SER A 265 10.54 13.94 -6.78
N PHE A 266 9.59 14.63 -6.18
CA PHE A 266 9.75 15.21 -4.86
C PHE A 266 9.51 14.09 -3.84
N ILE A 267 10.57 13.61 -3.23
CA ILE A 267 10.54 12.51 -2.26
C ILE A 267 10.50 13.08 -0.86
N LYS A 268 9.55 12.63 -0.05
CA LYS A 268 9.47 12.98 1.37
C LYS A 268 9.92 11.81 2.24
N ARG A 269 10.64 12.11 3.31
CA ARG A 269 11.00 11.16 4.35
C ARG A 269 9.75 10.67 5.09
N LYS A 270 8.92 11.62 5.50
CA LYS A 270 7.63 11.36 6.18
C LYS A 270 6.56 12.32 5.66
N PHE A 271 5.35 11.82 5.53
CA PHE A 271 4.19 12.65 5.19
C PHE A 271 3.89 13.67 6.29
N SER A 272 3.50 14.86 5.89
CA SER A 272 2.98 15.91 6.76
C SER A 272 1.79 16.60 6.10
N ALA A 273 0.60 16.44 6.68
CA ALA A 273 -0.61 17.07 6.13
C ALA A 273 -0.57 18.61 6.22
N SER A 274 0.15 19.16 7.21
CA SER A 274 0.26 20.61 7.41
C SER A 274 1.20 21.31 6.43
N SER A 275 2.21 20.62 5.90
CA SER A 275 3.15 21.20 4.91
C SER A 275 2.85 20.81 3.47
N PHE A 276 1.94 19.85 3.24
CA PHE A 276 1.71 19.22 1.95
C PHE A 276 1.45 20.21 0.81
N TRP A 277 0.50 21.12 0.96
CA TRP A 277 0.14 22.06 -0.09
C TRP A 277 1.20 23.13 -0.33
N GLN A 278 1.90 23.56 0.71
CA GLN A 278 3.02 24.49 0.59
C GLN A 278 4.16 23.85 -0.23
N GLU A 279 4.52 22.62 0.10
CA GLU A 279 5.55 21.85 -0.61
C GLU A 279 5.13 21.54 -2.05
N ALA A 280 3.85 21.20 -2.27
CA ALA A 280 3.32 20.97 -3.61
C ALA A 280 3.49 22.20 -4.51
N ASN A 281 3.26 23.40 -3.98
CA ASN A 281 3.47 24.66 -4.69
C ASN A 281 4.97 24.95 -4.89
N GLU A 282 5.80 24.77 -3.86
CA GLU A 282 7.23 25.05 -3.89
C GLU A 282 7.96 24.24 -4.97
N PHE A 283 7.68 22.94 -5.03
CA PHE A 283 8.29 22.03 -6.00
C PHE A 283 7.47 21.85 -7.28
N ASN A 284 6.37 22.61 -7.43
CA ASN A 284 5.45 22.53 -8.57
C ASN A 284 5.08 21.09 -8.91
N THR A 285 4.63 20.32 -7.91
CA THR A 285 4.28 18.92 -8.08
C THR A 285 2.92 18.78 -8.77
N THR A 286 2.92 18.29 -10.00
CA THR A 286 1.71 18.17 -10.85
C THR A 286 0.99 16.83 -10.68
N ALA A 287 1.65 15.86 -10.07
CA ALA A 287 1.13 14.52 -9.82
C ALA A 287 1.36 14.10 -8.37
N PHE A 288 0.43 13.31 -7.81
CA PHE A 288 0.50 12.81 -6.45
C PHE A 288 0.27 11.30 -6.39
N VAL A 289 1.21 10.56 -5.78
CA VAL A 289 0.98 9.16 -5.44
C VAL A 289 0.42 9.04 -4.03
N TYR A 290 -0.79 8.48 -3.90
CA TYR A 290 -1.51 8.51 -2.63
C TYR A 290 -1.89 7.13 -2.10
N ILE A 291 -2.25 7.12 -0.82
CA ILE A 291 -3.13 6.13 -0.21
C ILE A 291 -4.27 6.87 0.48
N GLY A 292 -5.44 6.24 0.58
CA GLY A 292 -6.68 6.89 1.01
C GLY A 292 -6.60 7.59 2.37
N GLU A 293 -5.80 7.06 3.30
CA GLU A 293 -5.61 7.69 4.61
C GLU A 293 -4.91 9.06 4.52
N LEU A 294 -3.99 9.27 3.58
CA LEU A 294 -3.38 10.59 3.37
C LEU A 294 -4.41 11.61 2.91
N CYS A 295 -5.32 11.20 2.03
CA CYS A 295 -6.42 12.04 1.58
C CYS A 295 -7.33 12.44 2.74
N ARG A 296 -7.61 11.52 3.67
CA ARG A 296 -8.36 11.79 4.89
C ARG A 296 -7.63 12.80 5.79
N TYR A 297 -6.33 12.63 6.00
CA TYR A 297 -5.54 13.61 6.77
C TYR A 297 -5.57 15.01 6.16
N LEU A 298 -5.56 15.11 4.82
CA LEU A 298 -5.62 16.40 4.13
C LEU A 298 -7.01 17.07 4.28
N ILE A 299 -8.12 16.33 4.13
CA ILE A 299 -9.46 16.92 4.31
C ILE A 299 -9.76 17.31 5.75
N ASN A 300 -9.15 16.65 6.73
CA ASN A 300 -9.32 16.94 8.15
C ASN A 300 -8.50 18.15 8.62
N LYS A 301 -7.65 18.74 7.75
CA LYS A 301 -6.98 20.00 8.06
C LYS A 301 -7.87 21.21 7.74
N ASP A 302 -7.68 22.27 8.54
CA ASP A 302 -8.29 23.56 8.23
C ASP A 302 -7.88 24.04 6.83
N PRO A 303 -8.78 24.69 6.08
CA PRO A 303 -8.47 25.27 4.79
C PRO A 303 -7.30 26.25 4.85
N SER A 304 -6.42 26.20 3.85
CA SER A 304 -5.25 27.06 3.74
C SER A 304 -5.18 27.77 2.37
N GLU A 305 -4.52 28.91 2.31
CA GLU A 305 -4.30 29.60 1.03
C GLU A 305 -3.46 28.75 0.05
N ALA A 306 -2.58 27.91 0.57
CA ALA A 306 -1.70 27.05 -0.24
C ALA A 306 -2.47 26.00 -1.05
N GLU A 307 -3.66 25.59 -0.60
CA GLU A 307 -4.48 24.61 -1.33
C GLU A 307 -5.27 25.20 -2.51
N LEU A 308 -5.55 26.52 -2.49
CA LEU A 308 -6.41 27.17 -3.48
C LEU A 308 -5.82 27.21 -4.90
N ASN A 309 -4.49 27.20 -5.02
CA ASN A 309 -3.77 27.25 -6.28
C ASN A 309 -2.77 26.09 -6.40
N ASN A 310 -3.11 24.94 -5.83
CA ASN A 310 -2.22 23.80 -5.89
C ASN A 310 -2.00 23.31 -7.33
N PRO A 311 -0.77 22.88 -7.69
CA PRO A 311 -0.43 22.48 -9.04
C PRO A 311 -0.83 21.05 -9.40
N ILE A 312 -1.37 20.25 -8.46
CA ILE A 312 -1.67 18.83 -8.65
C ILE A 312 -2.88 18.68 -9.58
N VAL A 313 -2.67 18.11 -10.75
CA VAL A 313 -3.73 17.87 -11.76
C VAL A 313 -4.17 16.41 -11.81
N SER A 314 -3.34 15.49 -11.31
CA SER A 314 -3.65 14.07 -11.31
C SER A 314 -3.08 13.35 -10.09
N MET A 315 -3.82 12.35 -9.62
CA MET A 315 -3.36 11.50 -8.55
C MET A 315 -3.68 10.03 -8.83
N VAL A 316 -2.78 9.16 -8.43
CA VAL A 316 -2.93 7.71 -8.57
C VAL A 316 -2.57 7.05 -7.25
N GLY A 317 -3.38 6.11 -6.83
CA GLY A 317 -3.13 5.39 -5.59
C GLY A 317 -4.17 4.34 -5.30
N ASN A 318 -4.33 4.04 -4.03
CA ASN A 318 -5.26 3.02 -3.59
C ASN A 318 -5.89 3.36 -2.24
N GLY A 319 -7.11 2.85 -2.02
CA GLY A 319 -7.80 2.94 -0.74
C GLY A 319 -8.49 4.27 -0.48
N LEU A 320 -8.75 5.09 -1.52
CA LEU A 320 -9.58 6.29 -1.37
C LEU A 320 -11.03 5.88 -1.14
N ARG A 321 -11.49 6.07 0.07
CA ARG A 321 -12.83 5.64 0.49
C ARG A 321 -13.92 6.52 -0.13
N PRO A 322 -15.12 5.95 -0.41
CA PRO A 322 -16.25 6.67 -1.00
C PRO A 322 -16.69 7.92 -0.22
N ASP A 323 -16.58 7.90 1.11
CA ASP A 323 -16.92 9.04 1.98
C ASP A 323 -15.96 10.23 1.84
N VAL A 324 -14.67 9.96 1.56
CA VAL A 324 -13.64 10.98 1.33
C VAL A 324 -13.66 11.51 -0.10
N TRP A 325 -14.09 10.69 -1.08
CA TRP A 325 -13.90 10.94 -2.51
C TRP A 325 -14.42 12.28 -3.00
N ASP A 326 -15.71 12.56 -2.77
CA ASP A 326 -16.34 13.75 -3.31
C ASP A 326 -15.80 15.02 -2.62
N THR A 327 -15.67 15.00 -1.29
CA THR A 327 -15.12 16.12 -0.52
C THR A 327 -13.68 16.45 -0.94
N PHE A 328 -12.85 15.42 -1.13
CA PHE A 328 -11.47 15.60 -1.57
C PHE A 328 -11.39 16.23 -2.96
N LYS A 329 -12.17 15.70 -3.90
CA LYS A 329 -12.22 16.17 -5.28
C LYS A 329 -12.71 17.61 -5.39
N GLU A 330 -13.77 17.96 -4.67
CA GLU A 330 -14.37 19.29 -4.70
C GLU A 330 -13.49 20.34 -4.00
N ARG A 331 -12.94 20.00 -2.81
CA ARG A 331 -12.13 20.93 -2.03
C ARG A 331 -10.81 21.31 -2.74
N PHE A 332 -10.13 20.32 -3.33
CA PHE A 332 -8.80 20.52 -3.90
C PHE A 332 -8.80 20.68 -5.43
N ASP A 333 -9.96 20.66 -6.08
CA ASP A 333 -10.17 20.80 -7.53
C ASP A 333 -9.31 19.82 -8.36
N ILE A 334 -9.17 18.57 -7.85
CA ILE A 334 -8.41 17.53 -8.54
C ILE A 334 -9.38 16.62 -9.30
N ASP A 335 -9.49 16.86 -10.61
CA ASP A 335 -10.43 16.12 -11.45
C ASP A 335 -10.03 14.68 -11.74
N ARG A 336 -8.69 14.41 -11.80
CA ARG A 336 -8.20 13.11 -12.18
C ARG A 336 -7.72 12.31 -10.96
N ILE A 337 -8.59 11.40 -10.52
CA ILE A 337 -8.33 10.48 -9.40
C ILE A 337 -8.40 9.05 -9.93
N ILE A 338 -7.25 8.41 -10.06
CA ILE A 338 -7.13 7.04 -10.56
C ILE A 338 -6.86 6.10 -9.39
N GLU A 339 -7.91 5.44 -8.98
CA GLU A 339 -7.82 4.37 -7.98
C GLU A 339 -7.29 3.11 -8.64
N ILE A 340 -6.43 2.39 -7.96
CA ILE A 340 -5.95 1.08 -8.36
C ILE A 340 -6.18 0.07 -7.24
N TYR A 341 -6.30 -1.19 -7.61
CA TYR A 341 -6.33 -2.30 -6.68
C TYR A 341 -5.46 -3.45 -7.22
N GLY A 342 -4.63 -4.01 -6.36
CA GLY A 342 -3.81 -5.16 -6.66
C GLY A 342 -2.96 -5.54 -5.45
N ALA A 343 -2.50 -6.79 -5.43
CA ALA A 343 -1.56 -7.30 -4.44
C ALA A 343 -0.14 -7.37 -5.04
N SER A 344 0.88 -7.14 -4.22
CA SER A 344 2.29 -7.19 -4.69
C SER A 344 2.62 -8.56 -5.28
N GLU A 345 2.15 -9.63 -4.64
CA GLU A 345 2.28 -11.02 -5.08
C GLU A 345 1.26 -11.43 -6.14
N GLY A 346 0.16 -10.69 -6.27
CA GLY A 346 -0.97 -11.05 -7.12
C GLY A 346 -0.71 -10.95 -8.62
N ASN A 347 -1.65 -11.49 -9.38
CA ASN A 347 -1.60 -11.62 -10.84
C ASN A 347 -2.65 -10.77 -11.58
N ALA A 348 -3.38 -9.88 -10.87
CA ALA A 348 -4.29 -8.91 -11.48
C ALA A 348 -4.07 -7.51 -10.94
N LEU A 349 -4.29 -6.55 -11.83
CA LEU A 349 -4.36 -5.13 -11.51
C LEU A 349 -5.72 -4.60 -11.98
N PHE A 350 -6.46 -3.98 -11.06
CA PHE A 350 -7.62 -3.18 -11.39
C PHE A 350 -7.21 -1.72 -11.45
N MET A 351 -7.76 -0.99 -12.39
CA MET A 351 -7.43 0.41 -12.58
C MET A 351 -8.65 1.19 -13.05
N ASN A 352 -8.91 2.32 -12.41
CA ASN A 352 -10.00 3.23 -12.74
C ASN A 352 -9.66 4.11 -13.96
N LEU A 353 -9.32 3.49 -15.09
CA LEU A 353 -8.85 4.20 -16.29
C LEU A 353 -9.85 5.20 -16.86
N PHE A 354 -11.14 4.99 -16.62
CA PHE A 354 -12.20 5.89 -17.07
C PHE A 354 -12.45 7.08 -16.14
N ASN A 355 -11.65 7.20 -15.08
CA ASN A 355 -11.79 8.27 -14.08
C ASN A 355 -13.25 8.37 -13.57
N LYS A 356 -13.81 7.24 -13.18
CA LYS A 356 -15.12 7.15 -12.54
C LYS A 356 -15.00 7.35 -11.05
N ASN A 357 -16.01 7.92 -10.42
CA ASN A 357 -15.97 8.11 -8.97
C ASN A 357 -16.24 6.81 -8.21
N LYS A 358 -15.61 6.64 -7.04
CA LYS A 358 -15.90 5.60 -6.03
C LYS A 358 -15.76 4.17 -6.54
N THR A 359 -14.78 3.90 -7.39
CA THR A 359 -14.51 2.56 -7.93
C THR A 359 -13.01 2.30 -8.06
N ILE A 360 -12.60 1.06 -7.82
CA ILE A 360 -11.23 0.58 -8.12
C ILE A 360 -11.02 0.33 -9.61
N GLY A 361 -12.05 0.56 -10.43
CA GLY A 361 -12.01 0.43 -11.87
C GLY A 361 -12.25 -0.98 -12.38
N MET A 362 -11.56 -1.33 -13.44
CA MET A 362 -11.70 -2.56 -14.21
C MET A 362 -10.38 -3.28 -14.39
N THR A 363 -10.41 -4.54 -14.79
CA THR A 363 -9.23 -5.35 -15.10
C THR A 363 -9.37 -6.04 -16.47
N SER A 364 -8.24 -6.43 -17.05
CA SER A 364 -8.19 -7.31 -18.22
C SER A 364 -7.98 -8.78 -17.84
N ALA A 365 -7.70 -9.07 -16.58
CA ALA A 365 -7.57 -10.42 -16.08
C ALA A 365 -8.93 -11.10 -15.99
N GLU A 366 -8.96 -12.43 -16.17
CA GLU A 366 -10.16 -13.22 -15.90
C GLU A 366 -10.37 -13.32 -14.40
N VAL A 367 -11.50 -12.82 -13.92
CA VAL A 367 -11.83 -12.75 -12.49
C VAL A 367 -13.21 -13.33 -12.21
N ALA A 368 -13.40 -13.78 -10.98
CA ALA A 368 -14.69 -14.19 -10.49
C ALA A 368 -14.88 -13.77 -9.03
N LEU A 369 -16.13 -13.53 -8.66
CA LEU A 369 -16.56 -13.30 -7.28
C LEU A 369 -17.26 -14.58 -6.79
N LEU A 370 -16.75 -15.17 -5.72
CA LEU A 370 -17.30 -16.39 -5.13
C LEU A 370 -18.23 -16.07 -3.97
N GLU A 371 -19.29 -16.87 -3.83
CA GLU A 371 -20.08 -16.88 -2.61
C GLU A 371 -19.20 -17.35 -1.43
N TYR A 372 -19.16 -16.55 -0.38
CA TYR A 372 -18.29 -16.76 0.77
C TYR A 372 -19.07 -16.65 2.08
N ASP A 373 -19.01 -17.70 2.91
CA ASP A 373 -19.55 -17.65 4.27
C ASP A 373 -18.51 -17.07 5.23
N VAL A 374 -18.74 -15.83 5.66
CA VAL A 374 -17.85 -15.11 6.58
C VAL A 374 -17.83 -15.75 7.98
N ALA A 375 -18.90 -16.44 8.37
CA ALA A 375 -18.98 -17.05 9.70
C ALA A 375 -18.13 -18.31 9.82
N GLU A 376 -18.21 -19.16 8.80
CA GLU A 376 -17.50 -20.43 8.77
C GLU A 376 -16.11 -20.29 8.12
N ASP A 377 -15.78 -19.11 7.58
CA ASP A 377 -14.53 -18.82 6.83
C ASP A 377 -14.37 -19.77 5.62
N GLU A 378 -15.48 -20.02 4.90
CA GLU A 378 -15.52 -21.03 3.84
C GLU A 378 -16.12 -20.50 2.51
N ILE A 379 -15.57 -21.01 1.40
CA ILE A 379 -16.13 -20.80 0.06
C ILE A 379 -17.31 -21.77 -0.16
N LEU A 380 -18.46 -21.22 -0.55
CA LEU A 380 -19.63 -22.06 -0.82
C LEU A 380 -19.50 -22.84 -2.14
N LYS A 381 -19.90 -24.11 -2.11
CA LYS A 381 -19.85 -25.02 -3.26
C LYS A 381 -21.24 -25.51 -3.65
N ASN A 382 -21.37 -25.89 -4.91
CA ASN A 382 -22.56 -26.55 -5.44
C ASN A 382 -22.52 -28.08 -5.17
N ASP A 383 -23.56 -28.79 -5.57
CA ASP A 383 -23.69 -30.24 -5.36
C ASP A 383 -22.62 -31.05 -6.10
N GLU A 384 -21.98 -30.49 -7.12
CA GLU A 384 -20.90 -31.13 -7.90
C GLU A 384 -19.51 -30.87 -7.28
N GLY A 385 -19.44 -30.07 -6.19
CA GLY A 385 -18.22 -29.73 -5.49
C GLY A 385 -17.47 -28.52 -6.05
N PHE A 386 -17.97 -27.83 -7.08
CA PHE A 386 -17.41 -26.60 -7.61
C PHE A 386 -17.89 -25.36 -6.85
N CYS A 387 -17.09 -24.29 -6.88
CA CYS A 387 -17.42 -23.07 -6.17
C CYS A 387 -18.62 -22.34 -6.82
N LYS A 388 -19.45 -21.73 -5.97
CA LYS A 388 -20.57 -20.90 -6.43
C LYS A 388 -20.10 -19.49 -6.76
N LYS A 389 -20.52 -19.02 -7.94
CA LYS A 389 -20.19 -17.68 -8.45
C LYS A 389 -21.32 -16.71 -8.14
N ILE A 390 -20.99 -15.52 -7.64
CA ILE A 390 -21.94 -14.41 -7.51
C ILE A 390 -22.22 -13.83 -8.89
N THR A 391 -23.50 -13.58 -9.19
CA THR A 391 -23.97 -13.04 -10.47
C THR A 391 -24.71 -11.69 -10.33
N ASN A 392 -24.92 -11.24 -9.11
CA ASN A 392 -25.52 -9.94 -8.79
C ASN A 392 -24.44 -8.96 -8.27
N HIS A 393 -24.86 -7.83 -7.71
CA HIS A 393 -23.93 -6.83 -7.14
C HIS A 393 -23.58 -7.07 -5.67
N ASP A 394 -23.83 -8.27 -5.14
CA ASP A 394 -23.46 -8.60 -3.77
C ASP A 394 -21.94 -8.75 -3.64
N PRO A 395 -21.39 -8.51 -2.44
CA PRO A 395 -19.97 -8.75 -2.17
C PRO A 395 -19.61 -10.23 -2.28
N GLY A 396 -18.48 -10.54 -2.93
CA GLY A 396 -17.93 -11.88 -3.01
C GLY A 396 -16.42 -11.91 -2.90
N LEU A 397 -15.88 -13.09 -2.58
CA LEU A 397 -14.44 -13.32 -2.55
C LEU A 397 -13.89 -13.22 -3.97
N LEU A 398 -13.00 -12.25 -4.18
CA LEU A 398 -12.33 -12.09 -5.47
C LEU A 398 -11.28 -13.17 -5.69
N ILE A 399 -11.39 -13.84 -6.82
CA ILE A 399 -10.37 -14.75 -7.34
C ILE A 399 -9.94 -14.36 -8.75
N VAL A 400 -8.70 -14.67 -9.10
CA VAL A 400 -8.10 -14.34 -10.39
C VAL A 400 -7.56 -15.61 -11.05
N GLU A 401 -7.91 -15.89 -12.32
CA GLU A 401 -7.42 -17.06 -13.03
C GLU A 401 -5.89 -17.02 -13.16
N ILE A 402 -5.22 -18.14 -12.89
CA ILE A 402 -3.78 -18.31 -13.10
C ILE A 402 -3.57 -18.93 -14.48
N GLY A 403 -2.94 -18.18 -15.38
CA GLY A 403 -2.71 -18.61 -16.73
C GLY A 403 -1.54 -17.89 -17.40
N PRO A 404 -1.27 -18.15 -18.69
CA PRO A 404 -0.15 -17.54 -19.40
C PRO A 404 -0.17 -16.01 -19.41
N ASN A 405 -1.37 -15.40 -19.40
CA ASN A 405 -1.56 -13.96 -19.44
C ASN A 405 -1.69 -13.32 -18.04
N ALA A 406 -1.75 -14.14 -16.99
CA ALA A 406 -1.88 -13.70 -15.60
C ALA A 406 -1.07 -14.65 -14.70
N VAL A 407 0.26 -14.53 -14.78
CA VAL A 407 1.20 -15.39 -14.04
C VAL A 407 1.23 -14.98 -12.57
N PHE A 408 1.02 -15.95 -11.68
CA PHE A 408 1.18 -15.77 -10.25
C PHE A 408 2.64 -16.05 -9.86
N ASN A 409 3.39 -15.00 -9.53
CA ASN A 409 4.79 -15.13 -9.12
C ASN A 409 4.95 -15.61 -7.66
N GLY A 410 3.94 -15.37 -6.82
CA GLY A 410 3.91 -15.81 -5.44
C GLY A 410 4.93 -15.13 -4.52
N TYR A 411 5.24 -15.85 -3.47
CA TYR A 411 6.22 -15.49 -2.46
C TYR A 411 7.49 -16.35 -2.61
N THR A 412 8.58 -15.94 -1.98
CA THR A 412 9.77 -16.80 -1.81
C THR A 412 9.45 -18.08 -1.02
N ASP A 413 8.47 -18.01 -0.11
CA ASP A 413 7.89 -19.14 0.59
C ASP A 413 6.87 -19.87 -0.31
N LYS A 414 7.24 -21.09 -0.73
CA LYS A 414 6.43 -21.92 -1.62
C LYS A 414 5.13 -22.40 -0.96
N GLU A 415 5.16 -22.74 0.32
CA GLU A 415 3.97 -23.19 1.05
C GLU A 415 2.94 -22.05 1.18
N ALA A 416 3.42 -20.86 1.49
CA ALA A 416 2.58 -19.67 1.50
C ALA A 416 1.97 -19.35 0.13
N SER A 417 2.71 -19.58 -0.94
CA SER A 417 2.22 -19.40 -2.31
C SER A 417 1.13 -20.42 -2.67
N GLU A 418 1.35 -21.70 -2.34
CA GLU A 418 0.35 -22.77 -2.59
C GLU A 418 -0.95 -22.55 -1.81
N LYS A 419 -0.91 -22.04 -0.58
CA LYS A 419 -2.11 -21.69 0.20
C LYS A 419 -2.97 -20.60 -0.45
N LYS A 420 -2.42 -19.81 -1.38
CA LYS A 420 -3.14 -18.80 -2.13
C LYS A 420 -3.74 -19.32 -3.45
N ILE A 421 -3.50 -20.57 -3.82
CA ILE A 421 -3.98 -21.16 -5.06
C ILE A 421 -5.20 -22.05 -4.77
N LEU A 422 -6.35 -21.70 -5.34
CA LEU A 422 -7.53 -22.54 -5.39
C LEU A 422 -7.49 -23.38 -6.65
N ARG A 423 -7.74 -24.67 -6.53
CA ARG A 423 -7.75 -25.63 -7.65
C ARG A 423 -9.13 -26.20 -7.84
N ASP A 424 -9.45 -26.59 -9.06
CA ASP A 424 -10.74 -27.18 -9.42
C ASP A 424 -11.94 -26.31 -8.99
N VAL A 425 -11.83 -24.99 -9.26
CA VAL A 425 -12.82 -24.00 -8.81
C VAL A 425 -14.13 -24.12 -9.59
N PHE A 426 -14.06 -24.09 -10.92
CA PHE A 426 -15.23 -24.18 -11.81
C PHE A 426 -15.17 -25.40 -12.73
N LYS A 427 -14.00 -25.98 -12.91
CA LYS A 427 -13.73 -27.17 -13.71
C LYS A 427 -12.48 -27.87 -13.25
N VAL A 428 -12.38 -29.16 -13.47
CA VAL A 428 -11.19 -29.94 -13.16
C VAL A 428 -9.96 -29.39 -13.88
N GLY A 429 -8.89 -29.12 -13.15
CA GLY A 429 -7.61 -28.63 -13.65
C GLY A 429 -7.48 -27.12 -13.79
N ASP A 430 -8.50 -26.32 -13.43
CA ASP A 430 -8.30 -24.86 -13.33
C ASP A 430 -7.57 -24.47 -12.04
N ALA A 431 -6.95 -23.30 -12.06
CA ALA A 431 -6.23 -22.75 -10.92
C ALA A 431 -6.49 -21.25 -10.80
N TRP A 432 -6.78 -20.79 -9.60
CA TRP A 432 -7.15 -19.42 -9.32
C TRP A 432 -6.39 -18.88 -8.10
N PHE A 433 -5.94 -17.65 -8.18
CA PHE A 433 -5.35 -16.93 -7.05
C PHE A 433 -6.46 -16.39 -6.14
N ASN A 434 -6.41 -16.76 -4.87
CA ASN A 434 -7.29 -16.24 -3.82
C ASN A 434 -6.71 -14.95 -3.25
N THR A 435 -7.37 -13.83 -3.52
CA THR A 435 -6.93 -12.52 -3.02
C THR A 435 -7.10 -12.38 -1.50
N GLY A 436 -8.15 -12.98 -0.94
CA GLY A 436 -8.59 -12.80 0.44
C GLY A 436 -9.38 -11.51 0.65
N ASP A 437 -9.83 -10.88 -0.43
CA ASP A 437 -10.57 -9.62 -0.40
C ASP A 437 -12.00 -9.80 -0.92
N LEU A 438 -12.96 -9.16 -0.26
CA LEU A 438 -14.35 -9.08 -0.70
C LEU A 438 -14.53 -7.86 -1.60
N ILE A 439 -15.06 -8.11 -2.80
CA ILE A 439 -15.25 -7.12 -3.86
C ILE A 439 -16.70 -7.22 -4.33
N LYS A 440 -17.28 -6.13 -4.78
CA LYS A 440 -18.57 -6.10 -5.49
C LYS A 440 -18.46 -5.38 -6.82
N THR A 441 -19.33 -5.72 -7.77
CA THR A 441 -19.52 -4.93 -8.98
C THR A 441 -20.35 -3.69 -8.69
N VAL A 442 -20.08 -2.57 -9.39
CA VAL A 442 -20.78 -1.30 -9.20
C VAL A 442 -21.20 -0.70 -10.54
N ASP A 443 -22.38 -0.07 -10.56
CA ASP A 443 -22.83 0.70 -11.69
C ASP A 443 -22.17 2.10 -11.67
N VAL A 444 -21.34 2.39 -12.64
CA VAL A 444 -20.68 3.67 -12.85
C VAL A 444 -21.25 4.44 -14.06
N GLY A 445 -22.40 4.03 -14.55
CA GLY A 445 -23.02 4.53 -15.76
C GLY A 445 -22.29 4.06 -17.02
N PHE A 446 -22.26 4.90 -18.07
CA PHE A 446 -21.67 4.51 -19.35
C PHE A 446 -20.14 4.25 -19.22
N ALA A 447 -19.71 3.03 -19.50
CA ALA A 447 -18.33 2.56 -19.43
C ALA A 447 -17.95 1.58 -20.56
N PHE A 448 -18.50 1.74 -21.77
CA PHE A 448 -18.29 0.85 -22.93
C PHE A 448 -18.53 -0.62 -22.63
N GLY A 449 -19.47 -0.94 -21.75
CA GLY A 449 -19.80 -2.32 -21.34
C GLY A 449 -18.74 -2.97 -20.44
N LYS A 450 -17.79 -2.22 -19.90
CA LYS A 450 -16.81 -2.75 -18.97
C LYS A 450 -17.34 -2.70 -17.54
N GLU A 451 -17.28 -3.84 -16.85
CA GLU A 451 -17.60 -3.94 -15.44
C GLU A 451 -16.62 -3.14 -14.59
N HIS A 452 -17.14 -2.49 -13.57
CA HIS A 452 -16.37 -1.78 -12.58
C HIS A 452 -16.60 -2.39 -11.21
N TYR A 453 -15.58 -2.31 -10.37
CA TYR A 453 -15.54 -2.98 -9.09
C TYR A 453 -15.30 -2.00 -7.95
N GLN A 454 -15.74 -2.37 -6.77
CA GLN A 454 -15.50 -1.63 -5.54
C GLN A 454 -15.00 -2.60 -4.47
N PHE A 455 -13.94 -2.21 -3.77
CA PHE A 455 -13.44 -2.92 -2.62
C PHE A 455 -14.44 -2.79 -1.46
N VAL A 456 -14.77 -3.90 -0.82
CA VAL A 456 -15.70 -3.91 0.32
C VAL A 456 -14.93 -4.08 1.63
N ASP A 457 -14.20 -5.20 1.78
CA ASP A 457 -13.42 -5.46 2.99
C ASP A 457 -12.46 -6.66 2.77
N ARG A 458 -11.62 -6.94 3.75
CA ARG A 458 -10.87 -8.18 3.81
C ARG A 458 -11.67 -9.27 4.50
N VAL A 459 -11.55 -10.49 4.00
CA VAL A 459 -12.19 -11.67 4.61
C VAL A 459 -11.90 -11.75 6.12
N GLY A 460 -10.65 -11.54 6.54
CA GLY A 460 -10.28 -11.60 7.97
C GLY A 460 -10.68 -10.38 8.82
N ASP A 461 -11.15 -9.30 8.20
CA ASP A 461 -11.60 -8.08 8.87
C ASP A 461 -13.12 -8.02 9.03
N THR A 462 -13.86 -8.50 8.02
CA THR A 462 -15.32 -8.68 8.11
C THR A 462 -15.67 -9.62 9.26
N PHE A 463 -16.70 -9.29 10.01
CA PHE A 463 -17.18 -10.13 11.10
C PHE A 463 -18.69 -10.38 11.01
N ARG A 464 -19.17 -11.41 11.68
CA ARG A 464 -20.60 -11.72 11.77
C ARG A 464 -21.14 -11.41 13.15
N TRP A 465 -22.25 -10.72 13.19
CA TRP A 465 -22.99 -10.44 14.41
C TRP A 465 -24.47 -10.77 14.24
N ARG A 466 -25.01 -11.64 15.09
CA ARG A 466 -26.43 -12.05 15.06
C ARG A 466 -26.89 -12.51 13.67
N SER A 467 -26.12 -13.39 13.07
CA SER A 467 -26.36 -13.96 11.73
C SER A 467 -26.22 -12.98 10.54
N GLU A 468 -25.78 -11.73 10.77
CA GLU A 468 -25.57 -10.73 9.73
C GLU A 468 -24.08 -10.45 9.53
N ASN A 469 -23.63 -10.35 8.29
CA ASN A 469 -22.27 -9.96 7.95
C ASN A 469 -22.08 -8.46 8.08
N VAL A 470 -21.00 -8.02 8.72
CA VAL A 470 -20.66 -6.63 8.94
C VAL A 470 -19.31 -6.31 8.33
N SER A 471 -19.30 -5.44 7.33
CA SER A 471 -18.06 -4.88 6.77
C SER A 471 -17.51 -3.80 7.69
N THR A 472 -16.26 -3.95 8.10
CA THR A 472 -15.59 -2.96 8.96
C THR A 472 -15.37 -1.64 8.24
N ASN A 473 -15.19 -1.68 6.92
CA ASN A 473 -15.03 -0.48 6.11
C ASN A 473 -16.34 0.29 5.96
N GLU A 474 -17.46 -0.38 5.63
CA GLU A 474 -18.76 0.29 5.49
C GLU A 474 -19.19 0.97 6.79
N VAL A 475 -19.04 0.29 7.93
CA VAL A 475 -19.29 0.89 9.24
C VAL A 475 -18.33 2.05 9.51
N GLY A 476 -17.03 1.85 9.24
CA GLY A 476 -16.01 2.88 9.43
C GLY A 476 -16.25 4.13 8.59
N GLU A 477 -16.72 3.98 7.35
CA GLU A 477 -17.10 5.11 6.48
C GLU A 477 -18.21 5.97 7.10
N ILE A 478 -19.26 5.32 7.62
CA ILE A 478 -20.36 6.02 8.28
C ILE A 478 -19.88 6.73 9.55
N LEU A 479 -19.12 6.05 10.40
CA LEU A 479 -18.62 6.65 11.65
C LEU A 479 -17.67 7.83 11.39
N ASN A 480 -16.82 7.73 10.37
CA ASN A 480 -15.95 8.82 9.94
C ASN A 480 -16.71 10.02 9.33
N GLY A 481 -17.94 9.82 8.89
CA GLY A 481 -18.83 10.90 8.41
C GLY A 481 -19.41 11.78 9.52
N TYR A 482 -19.23 11.43 10.80
CA TYR A 482 -19.67 12.27 11.90
C TYR A 482 -18.65 13.39 12.18
N LYS A 483 -19.15 14.64 12.28
CA LYS A 483 -18.35 15.89 12.28
C LYS A 483 -17.21 15.95 13.30
N ASP A 484 -17.39 15.32 14.48
CA ASP A 484 -16.45 15.39 15.60
C ASP A 484 -15.53 14.14 15.70
N VAL A 485 -15.62 13.21 14.72
CA VAL A 485 -14.77 12.02 14.63
C VAL A 485 -13.66 12.26 13.62
N ASN A 486 -12.42 12.38 14.08
CA ASN A 486 -11.26 12.51 13.19
C ASN A 486 -10.98 11.22 12.43
N MET A 487 -11.06 10.10 13.15
CA MET A 487 -10.82 8.78 12.58
C MET A 487 -11.52 7.69 13.40
N ALA A 488 -12.13 6.73 12.70
CA ALA A 488 -12.71 5.53 13.27
C ALA A 488 -12.06 4.27 12.64
N ASN A 489 -11.62 3.36 13.51
CA ASN A 489 -11.09 2.04 13.12
C ASN A 489 -12.02 0.97 13.68
N VAL A 490 -12.72 0.24 12.80
CA VAL A 490 -13.76 -0.73 13.17
C VAL A 490 -13.21 -2.16 13.12
N TYR A 491 -13.58 -2.97 14.09
CA TYR A 491 -13.18 -4.37 14.21
C TYR A 491 -14.20 -5.18 15.01
N GLY A 492 -14.18 -6.51 14.84
CA GLY A 492 -15.08 -7.41 15.57
C GLY A 492 -14.42 -7.97 16.83
N VAL A 493 -15.13 -7.94 17.96
CA VAL A 493 -14.70 -8.48 19.26
C VAL A 493 -15.66 -9.58 19.75
N LYS A 494 -15.13 -10.58 20.44
CA LYS A 494 -15.97 -11.63 21.05
C LYS A 494 -16.64 -11.09 22.31
N VAL A 495 -17.94 -11.36 22.44
CA VAL A 495 -18.72 -11.07 23.64
C VAL A 495 -19.12 -12.41 24.26
N PRO A 496 -18.83 -12.66 25.56
CA PRO A 496 -19.23 -13.90 26.25
C PRO A 496 -20.72 -14.21 26.07
N GLY A 497 -21.04 -15.47 25.84
CA GLY A 497 -22.42 -15.95 25.64
C GLY A 497 -23.07 -15.53 24.31
N CYS A 498 -22.38 -14.84 23.42
CA CYS A 498 -22.93 -14.42 22.14
C CYS A 498 -22.27 -15.15 20.95
N GLU A 499 -23.09 -15.47 19.96
CA GLU A 499 -22.62 -16.03 18.69
C GLU A 499 -22.02 -14.92 17.80
N GLY A 500 -20.87 -15.21 17.19
CA GLY A 500 -20.16 -14.30 16.30
C GLY A 500 -19.26 -13.29 17.05
N ARG A 501 -19.15 -12.10 16.48
CA ARG A 501 -18.36 -10.98 17.05
C ARG A 501 -19.19 -9.70 17.00
N ALA A 502 -19.20 -8.96 18.10
CA ALA A 502 -19.83 -7.64 18.14
C ALA A 502 -18.93 -6.58 17.51
N GLY A 503 -19.50 -5.59 16.88
CA GLY A 503 -18.75 -4.43 16.38
C GLY A 503 -18.14 -3.65 17.53
N MET A 504 -16.86 -3.28 17.39
CA MET A 504 -16.17 -2.31 18.21
C MET A 504 -15.44 -1.32 17.32
N ALA A 505 -15.40 -0.05 17.75
CA ALA A 505 -14.69 0.99 17.04
C ALA A 505 -13.71 1.71 17.98
N ALA A 506 -12.48 1.96 17.51
CA ALA A 506 -11.57 2.89 18.14
C ALA A 506 -11.70 4.25 17.47
N PHE A 507 -11.84 5.32 18.24
CA PHE A 507 -12.00 6.70 17.77
C PHE A 507 -10.83 7.57 18.20
N SER A 508 -10.32 8.40 17.29
CA SER A 508 -9.65 9.63 17.64
C SER A 508 -10.62 10.79 17.45
N LEU A 509 -10.75 11.64 18.46
CA LEU A 509 -11.65 12.78 18.49
C LEU A 509 -10.87 14.08 18.51
N GLU A 510 -11.40 15.14 17.93
CA GLU A 510 -10.80 16.46 18.00
C GLU A 510 -10.92 17.05 19.43
N ASP A 511 -12.11 16.97 20.00
CA ASP A 511 -12.42 17.39 21.36
C ASP A 511 -13.26 16.33 22.09
N PHE A 512 -12.63 15.58 22.97
CA PHE A 512 -13.32 14.56 23.76
C PHE A 512 -14.32 15.16 24.76
N GLU A 513 -14.01 16.27 25.41
CA GLU A 513 -14.85 16.85 26.46
C GLU A 513 -16.11 17.52 25.87
N GLY A 514 -16.01 18.03 24.63
CA GLY A 514 -17.14 18.60 23.88
C GLY A 514 -17.95 17.59 23.08
N PHE A 515 -17.56 16.31 23.03
CA PHE A 515 -18.20 15.31 22.18
C PHE A 515 -19.63 14.98 22.63
N ASN A 516 -20.60 15.17 21.73
CA ASN A 516 -22.01 14.98 22.03
C ASN A 516 -22.46 13.52 21.79
N TRP A 517 -22.36 12.69 22.83
CA TRP A 517 -22.74 11.28 22.78
C TRP A 517 -24.20 11.02 22.42
N LEU A 518 -25.14 11.91 22.79
CA LEU A 518 -26.54 11.79 22.42
C LEU A 518 -26.74 11.98 20.92
N GLU A 519 -26.22 13.08 20.36
CA GLU A 519 -26.29 13.39 18.94
C GLU A 519 -25.59 12.33 18.09
N PHE A 520 -24.41 11.87 18.55
CA PHE A 520 -23.69 10.79 17.90
C PHE A 520 -24.47 9.46 17.90
N SER A 521 -25.12 9.11 19.01
CA SER A 521 -25.93 7.90 19.11
C SER A 521 -27.12 7.94 18.15
N GLU A 522 -27.79 9.08 18.04
CA GLU A 522 -28.85 9.30 17.07
C GLU A 522 -28.32 9.21 15.62
N TYR A 523 -27.14 9.76 15.36
CA TYR A 523 -26.51 9.65 14.06
C TYR A 523 -26.25 8.18 13.68
N VAL A 524 -25.66 7.40 14.59
CA VAL A 524 -25.41 5.96 14.38
C VAL A 524 -26.73 5.21 14.18
N GLU A 525 -27.76 5.53 14.94
CA GLU A 525 -29.07 4.90 14.81
C GLU A 525 -29.73 5.16 13.45
N ASN A 526 -29.58 6.35 12.92
CA ASN A 526 -30.17 6.74 11.64
C ASN A 526 -29.41 6.23 10.42
N ASN A 527 -28.10 5.95 10.55
CA ASN A 527 -27.23 5.64 9.41
C ASN A 527 -26.78 4.18 9.37
N LEU A 528 -26.89 3.42 10.48
CA LEU A 528 -26.48 2.02 10.54
C LEU A 528 -27.65 1.11 10.95
N PRO A 529 -27.83 -0.04 10.27
CA PRO A 529 -28.76 -1.06 10.72
C PRO A 529 -28.31 -1.60 12.08
N LYS A 530 -29.25 -2.06 12.89
CA LYS A 530 -29.01 -2.44 14.29
C LYS A 530 -27.86 -3.44 14.50
N TYR A 531 -27.71 -4.39 13.59
CA TYR A 531 -26.64 -5.41 13.64
C TYR A 531 -25.24 -4.84 13.36
N ALA A 532 -25.14 -3.74 12.59
CA ALA A 532 -23.87 -3.12 12.19
C ALA A 532 -23.42 -2.01 13.15
N ARG A 533 -24.28 -1.56 14.08
CA ARG A 533 -23.90 -0.55 15.08
C ARG A 533 -22.85 -1.11 16.01
N PRO A 534 -21.69 -0.44 16.18
CA PRO A 534 -20.71 -0.90 17.16
C PRO A 534 -21.32 -0.99 18.57
N ILE A 535 -21.09 -2.08 19.25
CA ILE A 535 -21.51 -2.23 20.64
C ILE A 535 -20.57 -1.46 21.56
N PHE A 536 -19.29 -1.39 21.19
CA PHE A 536 -18.26 -0.74 22.00
C PHE A 536 -17.52 0.34 21.20
N ILE A 537 -17.15 1.43 21.89
CA ILE A 537 -16.32 2.50 21.33
C ILE A 537 -15.19 2.78 22.32
N ARG A 538 -13.95 2.69 21.86
CA ARG A 538 -12.73 3.01 22.61
C ARG A 538 -12.19 4.35 22.12
N ILE A 539 -11.93 5.27 23.02
CA ILE A 539 -11.37 6.59 22.69
C ILE A 539 -9.85 6.53 22.86
N ILE A 540 -9.13 6.75 21.77
CA ILE A 540 -7.67 6.74 21.74
C ILE A 540 -7.15 8.10 21.28
N GLN A 541 -5.93 8.45 21.70
CA GLN A 541 -5.34 9.74 21.34
C GLN A 541 -4.92 9.77 19.86
N GLU A 542 -4.21 8.74 19.41
CA GLU A 542 -3.72 8.60 18.04
C GLU A 542 -3.98 7.20 17.50
N MET A 543 -4.34 7.12 16.22
CA MET A 543 -4.52 5.84 15.53
C MET A 543 -3.17 5.24 15.15
N ASP A 544 -2.93 4.02 15.62
CA ASP A 544 -1.78 3.24 15.18
C ASP A 544 -1.92 2.82 13.72
N THR A 545 -0.91 3.14 12.94
CA THR A 545 -0.83 2.74 11.54
C THR A 545 0.43 1.91 11.28
N THR A 546 0.37 1.11 10.23
CA THR A 546 1.57 0.47 9.69
C THR A 546 2.46 1.53 9.02
N GLY A 547 3.73 1.21 8.72
CA GLY A 547 4.59 2.09 7.92
C GLY A 547 4.02 2.42 6.53
N THR A 548 2.97 1.72 6.10
CA THR A 548 2.19 1.98 4.89
C THR A 548 0.84 2.64 5.18
N PHE A 549 0.70 3.26 6.34
CA PHE A 549 -0.47 4.02 6.81
C PHE A 549 -1.79 3.21 6.88
N LYS A 550 -1.72 1.89 6.94
CA LYS A 550 -2.91 1.05 7.19
C LYS A 550 -3.17 1.00 8.68
N LEU A 551 -4.43 1.17 9.07
CA LEU A 551 -4.86 1.06 10.46
C LEU A 551 -4.55 -0.33 11.02
N LYS A 552 -3.87 -0.39 12.17
CA LYS A 552 -3.63 -1.63 12.89
C LYS A 552 -4.88 -2.01 13.67
N LYS A 553 -5.27 -3.30 13.59
CA LYS A 553 -6.46 -3.82 14.29
C LYS A 553 -6.14 -4.93 15.30
N ASN A 554 -4.97 -5.58 15.19
CA ASN A 554 -4.68 -6.77 16.00
C ASN A 554 -4.64 -6.47 17.50
N GLU A 555 -3.85 -5.48 17.91
CA GLU A 555 -3.76 -5.08 19.31
C GLU A 555 -5.10 -4.58 19.85
N LEU A 556 -5.85 -3.82 19.05
CA LEU A 556 -7.19 -3.35 19.41
C LEU A 556 -8.18 -4.52 19.60
N ARG A 557 -8.08 -5.59 18.80
CA ARG A 557 -8.89 -6.80 18.94
C ARG A 557 -8.52 -7.62 20.17
N ASP A 558 -7.22 -7.70 20.48
CA ASP A 558 -6.71 -8.49 21.61
C ASP A 558 -7.04 -7.82 22.95
N ASP A 559 -7.01 -6.50 23.01
CA ASP A 559 -7.44 -5.71 24.16
C ASP A 559 -8.96 -5.70 24.30
N ALA A 560 -9.67 -5.66 23.17
CA ALA A 560 -11.13 -5.54 23.08
C ALA A 560 -11.68 -4.42 23.98
N PHE A 561 -12.76 -4.71 24.72
CA PHE A 561 -13.40 -3.79 25.66
C PHE A 561 -12.94 -4.00 27.12
N ASN A 562 -11.79 -4.62 27.34
CA ASN A 562 -11.28 -4.90 28.67
C ASN A 562 -10.64 -3.67 29.32
N ILE A 563 -11.43 -2.90 30.05
CA ILE A 563 -10.98 -1.68 30.77
C ILE A 563 -9.91 -1.91 31.83
N SER A 564 -9.59 -3.16 32.18
CA SER A 564 -8.47 -3.49 33.07
C SER A 564 -7.12 -3.57 32.37
N LYS A 565 -7.13 -3.68 31.03
CA LYS A 565 -5.93 -3.75 30.20
C LYS A 565 -5.55 -2.42 29.55
N VAL A 566 -6.52 -1.52 29.39
CA VAL A 566 -6.35 -0.25 28.67
C VAL A 566 -6.65 0.93 29.57
N GLU A 567 -5.88 1.99 29.41
CA GLU A 567 -6.10 3.25 30.12
C GLU A 567 -7.16 4.14 29.43
N ASP A 568 -7.51 3.78 28.20
CA ASP A 568 -8.47 4.49 27.37
C ASP A 568 -9.90 4.36 27.90
N LYS A 569 -10.71 5.39 27.65
CA LYS A 569 -12.15 5.36 27.97
C LYS A 569 -12.86 4.47 26.95
N VAL A 570 -13.63 3.53 27.45
CA VAL A 570 -14.48 2.65 26.63
C VAL A 570 -15.95 2.96 26.91
N PHE A 571 -16.71 3.17 25.86
CA PHE A 571 -18.17 3.36 25.91
C PHE A 571 -18.86 2.12 25.36
N CYS A 572 -20.08 1.86 25.82
CA CYS A 572 -20.88 0.74 25.34
C CYS A 572 -22.34 1.11 25.09
N LEU A 573 -22.93 0.46 24.09
CA LEU A 573 -24.36 0.54 23.79
C LEU A 573 -25.05 -0.62 24.51
N LYS A 574 -25.69 -0.35 25.63
CA LYS A 574 -26.40 -1.35 26.41
C LYS A 574 -27.67 -1.84 25.68
N PRO A 575 -28.10 -3.12 25.83
CA PRO A 575 -29.27 -3.65 25.12
C PRO A 575 -30.58 -2.88 25.34
N SER A 576 -30.72 -2.22 26.48
CA SER A 576 -31.89 -1.39 26.86
C SER A 576 -31.71 0.09 26.58
N SER A 577 -30.60 0.52 26.01
CA SER A 577 -30.25 1.92 25.72
C SER A 577 -30.00 2.13 24.23
N ASN A 578 -30.36 3.33 23.73
CA ASN A 578 -29.94 3.78 22.39
C ASN A 578 -28.80 4.79 22.47
N ILE A 579 -28.23 5.01 23.65
CA ILE A 579 -27.16 6.00 23.87
C ILE A 579 -25.91 5.25 24.36
N TYR A 580 -24.75 5.63 23.82
CA TYR A 580 -23.46 5.15 24.30
C TYR A 580 -23.16 5.72 25.67
N GLU A 581 -22.90 4.82 26.62
CA GLU A 581 -22.56 5.15 28.00
C GLU A 581 -21.17 4.64 28.35
N LEU A 582 -20.49 5.31 29.27
CA LEU A 582 -19.18 4.86 29.75
C LEU A 582 -19.28 3.45 30.32
N LEU A 583 -18.41 2.55 29.87
CA LEU A 583 -18.31 1.19 30.38
C LEU A 583 -17.66 1.21 31.76
N ASP A 584 -18.40 0.82 32.78
CA ASP A 584 -17.91 0.66 34.15
C ASP A 584 -17.64 -0.81 34.50
N GLY A 585 -16.94 -1.04 35.63
CA GLY A 585 -16.60 -2.38 36.08
C GLY A 585 -17.80 -3.27 36.35
N ASN A 586 -18.91 -2.70 36.87
CA ASN A 586 -20.13 -3.47 37.16
C ASN A 586 -20.79 -3.97 35.87
N TRP A 587 -20.77 -3.16 34.81
CA TRP A 587 -21.32 -3.59 33.52
C TRP A 587 -20.38 -4.58 32.81
N LEU A 588 -19.06 -4.40 32.94
CA LEU A 588 -18.06 -5.35 32.44
C LEU A 588 -18.24 -6.73 33.12
N ASP A 589 -18.47 -6.77 34.43
CA ASP A 589 -18.74 -8.02 35.15
C ASP A 589 -19.99 -8.73 34.64
N LYS A 590 -21.07 -8.00 34.34
CA LYS A 590 -22.27 -8.57 33.72
C LYS A 590 -22.03 -9.09 32.31
N ILE A 591 -21.17 -8.44 31.51
CA ILE A 591 -20.78 -8.96 30.19
C ILE A 591 -20.02 -10.27 30.37
N ASN A 592 -19.06 -10.29 31.27
CA ASN A 592 -18.21 -11.46 31.51
C ASN A 592 -18.99 -12.66 32.13
N SER A 593 -20.04 -12.38 32.89
CA SER A 593 -20.96 -13.41 33.47
C SER A 593 -22.12 -13.80 32.54
N GLU A 594 -22.17 -13.26 31.31
CA GLU A 594 -23.22 -13.47 30.30
C GLU A 594 -24.61 -12.91 30.72
N GLU A 595 -24.66 -12.05 31.75
CA GLU A 595 -25.90 -11.47 32.29
C GLU A 595 -26.25 -10.11 31.59
N ALA A 596 -25.40 -9.61 30.72
CA ALA A 596 -25.60 -8.30 30.06
C ALA A 596 -26.76 -8.31 29.04
N GLY A 597 -27.13 -9.46 28.49
CA GLY A 597 -28.27 -9.64 27.58
C GLY A 597 -28.03 -9.14 26.15
N TYR A 598 -26.78 -9.12 25.67
CA TYR A 598 -26.42 -8.77 24.29
C TYR A 598 -26.93 -9.78 23.27
#